data_99eee035d52b0a07df11a8900eb7bdac
#
_entry.id   99eee035d52b0a07df11a8900eb7bdac
#
_cell.length_a   1.000
_cell.length_b   1.000
_cell.length_c   1.000
_cell.angle_alpha   90.00
_cell.angle_beta   90.00
_cell.angle_gamma   90.00
#
_symmetry.space_group_name_H-M   'P 1'
#
loop_
_entity.id
_entity.type
_entity.pdbx_description
1 polymer ?
#
loop_
_entity_poly.entity_id
_entity_poly.type
_entity_poly.pdbx_seq_one_letter_code
_entity_poly.pdbx_strand_id
1 'polypeptide(L)'
;LGVGARGNDDSYRERNRRIVKRIAILPGDGIGPEIMEEAVKVLEAVRKKFSLDLSFDFADVGGCAIDRHGEALPSSTLKLCEASDAILFGSVGGPKWEALPPERQPERAALLPLRKHFGLFCNLRPARVFPTLAAASPLRPDIVGDGFDILCVRELTGGIYFGTPKGREGSGGEERAFDTMIYTRHEIERIARMAFDAARLRKKKVTSIDKANVLTSMVLWREVVSRIGKEYADIELNHMYIDNATMQLVKDPHQFDVLLCGNMFGDIISDECAMLTGSMGLLASASLNETGFGLYEPAGGSAPDIAGKGIANPIAQILSAAMLLRYTLHHEVAAAAIERAVAGVLNSGSHTPDIATATGTVIGTAEMGSEIADRIVAS
;
A
#
# COMPACT_ATOMS: atom_id res chain seq x y z
N LEU A 1 45.28 35.61 35.98
CA LEU A 1 45.25 34.15 35.94
C LEU A 1 43.94 33.70 35.33
N GLY A 2 43.99 33.44 34.01
CA GLY A 2 42.86 32.93 33.26
C GLY A 2 42.73 31.42 33.38
N VAL A 3 41.49 30.93 33.47
CA VAL A 3 41.15 29.56 33.21
C VAL A 3 40.01 29.59 32.17
N GLY A 4 40.33 29.20 30.95
CA GLY A 4 39.40 29.14 29.85
C GLY A 4 38.40 28.02 30.04
N ALA A 5 37.14 28.35 29.92
CA ALA A 5 36.03 27.41 29.75
C ALA A 5 35.97 26.97 28.29
N ARG A 6 36.62 25.84 27.93
CA ARG A 6 36.32 25.05 26.72
C ARG A 6 35.51 23.85 27.14
N GLY A 7 34.23 23.93 27.00
CA GLY A 7 33.37 22.81 27.34
C GLY A 7 31.91 23.12 27.10
N ASN A 8 31.49 23.42 25.84
CA ASN A 8 30.06 23.43 25.47
C ASN A 8 29.77 23.28 23.97
N ASP A 9 30.78 22.95 23.14
CA ASP A 9 30.56 22.90 21.68
C ASP A 9 30.24 21.49 21.17
N ASP A 10 30.64 20.41 21.84
CA ASP A 10 30.37 19.03 21.41
C ASP A 10 28.95 18.57 21.72
N SER A 11 28.32 19.00 22.81
CA SER A 11 26.92 18.65 23.12
C SER A 11 25.90 19.37 22.21
N TYR A 12 26.29 20.51 21.63
CA TYR A 12 25.50 21.24 20.64
C TYR A 12 25.64 20.60 19.24
N ARG A 13 26.80 20.03 18.90
CA ARG A 13 27.05 19.33 17.65
C ARG A 13 26.44 17.93 17.62
N GLU A 14 26.34 17.24 18.74
CA GLU A 14 25.63 15.94 18.83
C GLU A 14 24.11 16.08 18.70
N ARG A 15 23.50 17.19 19.15
CA ARG A 15 22.07 17.44 19.03
C ARG A 15 21.60 17.83 17.62
N ASN A 16 22.53 18.17 16.72
CA ASN A 16 22.24 18.56 15.33
C ASN A 16 22.76 17.56 14.29
N ARG A 17 23.08 16.33 14.67
CA ARG A 17 23.23 15.25 13.67
C ARG A 17 21.85 15.00 13.08
N ARG A 18 21.59 15.56 11.90
CA ARG A 18 20.45 15.16 11.07
C ARG A 18 20.53 13.64 10.89
N ILE A 19 19.55 12.91 11.44
CA ILE A 19 19.50 11.46 11.31
C ILE A 19 19.03 11.19 9.87
N VAL A 20 19.93 10.68 9.04
CA VAL A 20 19.62 10.27 7.66
C VAL A 20 18.59 9.11 7.74
N LYS A 21 17.42 9.31 7.13
CA LYS A 21 16.41 8.30 7.01
C LYS A 21 16.72 7.35 5.86
N ARG A 22 16.89 6.07 6.16
CA ARG A 22 17.27 5.04 5.20
C ARG A 22 16.03 4.34 4.66
N ILE A 23 15.94 4.24 3.34
CA ILE A 23 14.85 3.56 2.65
C ILE A 23 15.45 2.38 1.87
N ALA A 24 15.00 1.16 2.21
CA ALA A 24 15.32 -0.02 1.41
C ALA A 24 14.48 0.02 0.13
N ILE A 25 15.14 0.00 -1.01
CA ILE A 25 14.51 0.00 -2.34
C ILE A 25 14.59 -1.41 -2.91
N LEU A 26 13.45 -2.04 -3.08
CA LEU A 26 13.32 -3.41 -3.57
C LEU A 26 12.50 -3.43 -4.86
N PRO A 27 13.12 -3.23 -6.05
CA PRO A 27 12.41 -3.13 -7.32
C PRO A 27 11.62 -4.39 -7.69
N GLY A 28 12.20 -5.56 -7.47
CA GLY A 28 11.58 -6.86 -7.75
C GLY A 28 11.52 -7.21 -9.24
N ASP A 29 10.36 -7.68 -9.71
CA ASP A 29 10.17 -8.33 -11.00
C ASP A 29 9.23 -7.52 -11.94
N GLY A 30 9.19 -7.92 -13.21
CA GLY A 30 8.25 -7.39 -14.19
C GLY A 30 8.40 -5.88 -14.40
N ILE A 31 7.30 -5.14 -14.22
CA ILE A 31 7.30 -3.67 -14.31
C ILE A 31 7.94 -2.99 -13.09
N GLY A 32 8.20 -3.75 -12.02
CA GLY A 32 8.73 -3.21 -10.77
C GLY A 32 9.96 -2.31 -10.93
N PRO A 33 11.00 -2.72 -11.66
CA PRO A 33 12.18 -1.88 -11.87
C PRO A 33 11.88 -0.53 -12.54
N GLU A 34 11.08 -0.50 -13.63
CA GLU A 34 10.77 0.72 -14.37
C GLU A 34 9.90 1.70 -13.58
N ILE A 35 8.88 1.22 -12.84
CA ILE A 35 8.03 2.10 -12.01
C ILE A 35 8.77 2.58 -10.75
N MET A 36 9.69 1.77 -10.22
CA MET A 36 10.53 2.13 -9.06
C MET A 36 11.51 3.24 -9.40
N GLU A 37 12.11 3.19 -10.59
CA GLU A 37 12.99 4.26 -11.06
C GLU A 37 12.30 5.61 -11.03
N GLU A 38 11.04 5.66 -11.47
CA GLU A 38 10.24 6.89 -11.48
C GLU A 38 9.86 7.35 -10.06
N ALA A 39 9.53 6.42 -9.16
CA ALA A 39 9.27 6.76 -7.76
C ALA A 39 10.52 7.31 -7.06
N VAL A 40 11.69 6.73 -7.31
CA VAL A 40 12.97 7.24 -6.76
C VAL A 40 13.30 8.61 -7.34
N LYS A 41 13.07 8.84 -8.64
CA LYS A 41 13.23 10.16 -9.28
C LYS A 41 12.37 11.23 -8.57
N VAL A 42 11.12 10.91 -8.28
CA VAL A 42 10.19 11.79 -7.55
C VAL A 42 10.65 12.02 -6.10
N LEU A 43 11.11 10.97 -5.40
CA LEU A 43 11.68 11.11 -4.06
C LEU A 43 12.94 11.99 -4.04
N GLU A 44 13.78 11.91 -5.06
CA GLU A 44 14.96 12.79 -5.22
C GLU A 44 14.57 14.25 -5.42
N ALA A 45 13.52 14.53 -6.21
CA ALA A 45 12.98 15.88 -6.37
C ALA A 45 12.47 16.43 -5.02
N VAL A 46 11.71 15.63 -4.28
CA VAL A 46 11.22 15.96 -2.93
C VAL A 46 12.39 16.17 -1.94
N ARG A 47 13.38 15.26 -1.94
CA ARG A 47 14.56 15.34 -1.08
C ARG A 47 15.28 16.70 -1.25
N LYS A 48 15.48 17.11 -2.50
CA LYS A 48 16.11 18.39 -2.82
C LYS A 48 15.24 19.57 -2.39
N LYS A 49 13.95 19.57 -2.76
CA LYS A 49 13.05 20.69 -2.50
C LYS A 49 12.84 20.97 -1.01
N PHE A 50 12.63 19.92 -0.21
CA PHE A 50 12.34 20.01 1.21
C PHE A 50 13.57 19.83 2.11
N SER A 51 14.78 19.70 1.51
CA SER A 51 16.05 19.46 2.23
C SER A 51 15.97 18.28 3.19
N LEU A 52 15.37 17.16 2.74
CA LEU A 52 15.23 15.96 3.53
C LEU A 52 16.53 15.14 3.51
N ASP A 53 16.94 14.61 4.65
CA ASP A 53 18.09 13.72 4.74
C ASP A 53 17.61 12.27 4.51
N LEU A 54 17.54 11.85 3.25
CA LEU A 54 17.13 10.52 2.81
C LEU A 54 18.30 9.80 2.13
N SER A 55 18.44 8.49 2.37
CA SER A 55 19.29 7.59 1.58
C SER A 55 18.47 6.43 1.02
N PHE A 56 18.84 5.97 -0.16
CA PHE A 56 18.19 4.90 -0.90
C PHE A 56 19.18 3.75 -1.10
N ASP A 57 18.91 2.62 -0.48
CA ASP A 57 19.75 1.42 -0.54
C ASP A 57 19.00 0.32 -1.31
N PHE A 58 19.57 -0.15 -2.41
CA PHE A 58 18.93 -1.11 -3.33
C PHE A 58 19.31 -2.55 -3.01
N ALA A 59 18.33 -3.46 -3.12
CA ALA A 59 18.57 -4.91 -3.04
C ALA A 59 17.60 -5.70 -3.92
N ASP A 60 18.03 -6.90 -4.31
CA ASP A 60 17.22 -7.84 -5.08
C ASP A 60 16.18 -8.53 -4.19
N VAL A 61 14.98 -8.76 -4.74
CA VAL A 61 13.88 -9.48 -4.10
C VAL A 61 13.02 -10.15 -5.18
N GLY A 62 12.37 -11.26 -4.82
CA GLY A 62 11.45 -11.94 -5.72
C GLY A 62 12.15 -12.88 -6.71
N GLY A 63 11.61 -12.97 -7.91
CA GLY A 63 12.11 -13.86 -8.95
C GLY A 63 13.48 -13.50 -9.45
N CYS A 64 13.79 -12.20 -9.58
CA CYS A 64 15.14 -11.76 -9.96
C CYS A 64 16.18 -12.16 -8.91
N ALA A 65 15.81 -12.19 -7.63
CA ALA A 65 16.67 -12.69 -6.56
C ALA A 65 16.84 -14.21 -6.62
N ILE A 66 15.80 -14.97 -6.98
CA ILE A 66 15.92 -16.42 -7.23
C ILE A 66 16.95 -16.68 -8.32
N ASP A 67 16.88 -15.91 -9.41
CA ASP A 67 17.78 -16.08 -10.56
C ASP A 67 19.25 -15.77 -10.22
N ARG A 68 19.51 -14.77 -9.37
CA ARG A 68 20.85 -14.30 -9.03
C ARG A 68 21.44 -14.99 -7.81
N HIS A 69 20.60 -15.29 -6.81
CA HIS A 69 21.02 -15.74 -5.47
C HIS A 69 20.47 -17.12 -5.08
N GLY A 70 19.53 -17.68 -5.88
CA GLY A 70 18.89 -18.97 -5.59
C GLY A 70 17.71 -18.91 -4.60
N GLU A 71 17.42 -17.76 -4.03
CA GLU A 71 16.33 -17.53 -3.06
C GLU A 71 15.62 -16.20 -3.29
N ALA A 72 14.31 -16.15 -3.04
CA ALA A 72 13.48 -14.96 -3.33
C ALA A 72 13.73 -13.81 -2.34
N LEU A 73 14.19 -14.10 -1.14
CA LEU A 73 14.54 -13.11 -0.11
C LEU A 73 15.93 -13.41 0.43
N PRO A 74 17.01 -12.92 -0.20
CA PRO A 74 18.36 -13.10 0.29
C PRO A 74 18.53 -12.53 1.71
N SER A 75 19.37 -13.21 2.51
CA SER A 75 19.66 -12.75 3.87
C SER A 75 20.29 -11.36 3.92
N SER A 76 21.02 -10.97 2.89
CA SER A 76 21.55 -9.61 2.70
C SER A 76 20.45 -8.58 2.51
N THR A 77 19.41 -8.91 1.72
CA THR A 77 18.23 -8.06 1.51
C THR A 77 17.45 -7.88 2.82
N LEU A 78 17.22 -8.95 3.57
CA LEU A 78 16.54 -8.86 4.86
C LEU A 78 17.30 -7.97 5.84
N LYS A 79 18.63 -8.13 5.96
CA LYS A 79 19.49 -7.28 6.80
C LYS A 79 19.46 -5.81 6.37
N LEU A 80 19.40 -5.53 5.06
CA LEU A 80 19.22 -4.18 4.57
C LEU A 80 17.90 -3.58 5.05
N CYS A 81 16.80 -4.33 4.94
CA CYS A 81 15.50 -3.90 5.43
C CYS A 81 15.49 -3.65 6.95
N GLU A 82 16.13 -4.52 7.73
CA GLU A 82 16.28 -4.35 9.20
C GLU A 82 17.06 -3.09 9.58
N ALA A 83 18.00 -2.67 8.74
CA ALA A 83 18.82 -1.47 8.95
C ALA A 83 18.17 -0.19 8.39
N SER A 84 16.97 -0.28 7.81
CA SER A 84 16.26 0.82 7.17
C SER A 84 15.09 1.31 8.01
N ASP A 85 14.64 2.56 7.77
CA ASP A 85 13.45 3.13 8.42
C ASP A 85 12.16 2.70 7.75
N ALA A 86 12.21 2.36 6.46
CA ALA A 86 11.07 1.90 5.65
C ALA A 86 11.53 1.07 4.46
N ILE A 87 10.61 0.32 3.87
CA ILE A 87 10.80 -0.42 2.63
C ILE A 87 9.91 0.17 1.53
N LEU A 88 10.50 0.56 0.40
CA LEU A 88 9.77 0.82 -0.83
C LEU A 88 9.94 -0.39 -1.75
N PHE A 89 8.85 -1.06 -2.04
CA PHE A 89 8.79 -2.35 -2.72
C PHE A 89 8.09 -2.18 -4.06
N GLY A 90 8.61 -2.79 -5.12
CA GLY A 90 8.00 -2.74 -6.44
C GLY A 90 6.96 -3.85 -6.61
N SER A 91 7.31 -4.88 -7.36
CA SER A 91 6.45 -6.03 -7.59
C SER A 91 7.25 -7.33 -7.65
N VAL A 92 6.62 -8.45 -7.36
CA VAL A 92 7.27 -9.77 -7.44
C VAL A 92 6.39 -10.78 -8.17
N GLY A 93 7.04 -11.80 -8.73
CA GLY A 93 6.36 -12.89 -9.41
C GLY A 93 6.34 -12.75 -10.94
N GLY A 94 5.85 -13.81 -11.56
CA GLY A 94 5.71 -13.90 -13.01
C GLY A 94 5.72 -15.35 -13.50
N PRO A 95 5.29 -15.60 -14.76
CA PRO A 95 5.12 -16.94 -15.32
C PRO A 95 6.36 -17.84 -15.23
N LYS A 96 7.55 -17.22 -15.24
CA LYS A 96 8.83 -17.93 -15.17
C LYS A 96 8.97 -18.79 -13.90
N TRP A 97 8.39 -18.36 -12.79
CA TRP A 97 8.54 -19.00 -11.48
C TRP A 97 7.29 -19.74 -10.99
N GLU A 98 6.19 -19.76 -11.77
CA GLU A 98 4.95 -20.47 -11.43
C GLU A 98 5.14 -22.00 -11.30
N ALA A 99 6.09 -22.58 -12.02
CA ALA A 99 6.42 -24.01 -11.93
C ALA A 99 7.21 -24.40 -10.65
N LEU A 100 7.66 -23.42 -9.87
CA LEU A 100 8.31 -23.70 -8.58
C LEU A 100 7.30 -24.22 -7.56
N PRO A 101 7.77 -25.05 -6.58
CA PRO A 101 6.94 -25.38 -5.43
C PRO A 101 6.34 -24.11 -4.78
N PRO A 102 5.08 -24.15 -4.31
CA PRO A 102 4.38 -22.95 -3.82
C PRO A 102 5.15 -22.15 -2.77
N GLU A 103 5.88 -22.83 -1.89
CA GLU A 103 6.70 -22.22 -0.84
C GLU A 103 7.97 -21.51 -1.35
N ARG A 104 8.33 -21.74 -2.62
CA ARG A 104 9.47 -21.10 -3.31
C ARG A 104 9.04 -20.04 -4.31
N GLN A 105 7.75 -19.88 -4.55
CA GLN A 105 7.24 -18.83 -5.45
C GLN A 105 7.50 -17.44 -4.85
N PRO A 106 7.83 -16.43 -5.68
CA PRO A 106 8.29 -15.11 -5.22
C PRO A 106 7.43 -14.45 -4.15
N GLU A 107 6.10 -14.44 -4.32
CA GLU A 107 5.18 -13.81 -3.37
C GLU A 107 5.22 -14.48 -2.00
N ARG A 108 5.21 -15.83 -1.99
CA ARG A 108 5.21 -16.63 -0.76
C ARG A 108 6.57 -16.68 -0.09
N ALA A 109 7.64 -16.62 -0.89
CA ALA A 109 9.01 -16.73 -0.39
C ALA A 109 9.67 -15.38 -0.05
N ALA A 110 9.09 -14.24 -0.48
CA ALA A 110 9.62 -12.92 -0.19
C ALA A 110 8.62 -12.01 0.51
N LEU A 111 7.50 -11.66 -0.12
CA LEU A 111 6.57 -10.65 0.39
C LEU A 111 5.91 -11.07 1.71
N LEU A 112 5.38 -12.29 1.78
CA LEU A 112 4.74 -12.79 3.01
C LEU A 112 5.73 -12.92 4.18
N PRO A 113 6.98 -13.45 3.99
CA PRO A 113 8.01 -13.42 5.03
C PRO A 113 8.38 -12.01 5.50
N LEU A 114 8.53 -11.02 4.61
CA LEU A 114 8.79 -9.63 4.98
C LEU A 114 7.66 -9.06 5.84
N ARG A 115 6.40 -9.22 5.43
CA ARG A 115 5.23 -8.78 6.20
C ARG A 115 5.19 -9.40 7.60
N LYS A 116 5.49 -10.70 7.69
CA LYS A 116 5.55 -11.43 8.95
C LYS A 116 6.72 -10.98 9.83
N HIS A 117 7.92 -10.84 9.26
CA HIS A 117 9.14 -10.45 9.97
C HIS A 117 9.01 -9.10 10.64
N PHE A 118 8.45 -8.11 9.92
CA PHE A 118 8.25 -6.76 10.44
C PHE A 118 6.92 -6.56 11.16
N GLY A 119 6.09 -7.58 11.30
CA GLY A 119 4.79 -7.51 11.99
C GLY A 119 3.81 -6.53 11.32
N LEU A 120 3.82 -6.46 9.99
CA LEU A 120 3.00 -5.54 9.20
C LEU A 120 1.55 -6.03 9.17
N PHE A 121 0.73 -5.57 10.10
CA PHE A 121 -0.64 -6.04 10.28
C PHE A 121 -1.71 -5.16 9.61
N CYS A 122 -1.39 -3.89 9.38
CA CYS A 122 -2.34 -2.91 8.85
C CYS A 122 -2.00 -2.57 7.41
N ASN A 123 -2.85 -2.97 6.47
CA ASN A 123 -2.70 -2.59 5.07
C ASN A 123 -3.69 -1.48 4.71
N LEU A 124 -3.16 -0.35 4.28
CA LEU A 124 -3.90 0.81 3.81
C LEU A 124 -3.91 0.82 2.28
N ARG A 125 -5.09 0.79 1.68
CA ARG A 125 -5.30 0.84 0.21
C ARG A 125 -6.28 1.97 -0.13
N PRO A 126 -5.79 3.18 -0.44
CA PRO A 126 -6.64 4.27 -0.89
C PRO A 126 -7.10 4.02 -2.34
N ALA A 127 -8.41 4.12 -2.58
CA ALA A 127 -9.02 4.08 -3.90
C ALA A 127 -9.66 5.44 -4.18
N ARG A 128 -9.00 6.23 -5.02
CA ARG A 128 -9.41 7.58 -5.35
C ARG A 128 -9.63 7.74 -6.85
N VAL A 129 -10.79 8.20 -7.23
CA VAL A 129 -11.08 8.66 -8.59
C VAL A 129 -10.78 10.15 -8.68
N PHE A 130 -9.83 10.53 -9.54
CA PHE A 130 -9.58 11.93 -9.86
C PHE A 130 -10.67 12.45 -10.80
N PRO A 131 -11.19 13.68 -10.63
CA PRO A 131 -12.25 14.22 -11.49
C PRO A 131 -11.94 14.12 -12.98
N THR A 132 -10.69 14.34 -13.37
CA THR A 132 -10.21 14.23 -14.76
C THR A 132 -10.18 12.81 -15.31
N LEU A 133 -10.18 11.81 -14.44
CA LEU A 133 -10.20 10.39 -14.78
C LEU A 133 -11.58 9.73 -14.53
N ALA A 134 -12.61 10.50 -14.19
CA ALA A 134 -13.94 9.95 -13.93
C ALA A 134 -14.47 9.12 -15.13
N ALA A 135 -14.12 9.51 -16.36
CA ALA A 135 -14.48 8.78 -17.58
C ALA A 135 -13.73 7.44 -17.75
N ALA A 136 -12.62 7.20 -17.03
CA ALA A 136 -11.90 5.93 -17.04
C ALA A 136 -12.54 4.90 -16.09
N SER A 137 -13.37 5.32 -15.15
CA SER A 137 -14.12 4.43 -14.27
C SER A 137 -15.11 3.57 -15.07
N PRO A 138 -15.24 2.28 -14.75
CA PRO A 138 -16.25 1.42 -15.37
C PRO A 138 -17.69 1.71 -14.89
N LEU A 139 -17.83 2.55 -13.87
CA LEU A 139 -19.15 2.96 -13.36
C LEU A 139 -19.82 3.97 -14.30
N ARG A 140 -21.14 4.02 -14.21
CA ARG A 140 -21.92 5.04 -14.92
C ARG A 140 -21.50 6.44 -14.47
N PRO A 141 -21.47 7.43 -15.39
CA PRO A 141 -21.07 8.82 -15.06
C PRO A 141 -21.87 9.45 -13.93
N ASP A 142 -23.18 9.15 -13.84
CA ASP A 142 -24.06 9.66 -12.78
C ASP A 142 -23.76 9.05 -11.38
N ILE A 143 -23.09 7.89 -11.34
CA ILE A 143 -22.63 7.25 -10.10
C ILE A 143 -21.25 7.81 -9.70
N VAL A 144 -20.35 7.99 -10.65
CA VAL A 144 -18.99 8.50 -10.38
C VAL A 144 -19.03 9.96 -9.96
N GLY A 145 -19.87 10.78 -10.62
CA GLY A 145 -19.90 12.24 -10.39
C GLY A 145 -18.53 12.89 -10.56
N ASP A 146 -18.14 13.69 -9.59
CA ASP A 146 -16.81 14.35 -9.53
C ASP A 146 -15.72 13.44 -8.92
N GLY A 147 -15.97 12.14 -8.84
CA GLY A 147 -15.05 11.16 -8.24
C GLY A 147 -15.34 10.89 -6.76
N PHE A 148 -14.69 9.87 -6.23
CA PHE A 148 -14.79 9.45 -4.83
C PHE A 148 -13.42 9.13 -4.25
N ASP A 149 -13.34 9.04 -2.92
CA ASP A 149 -12.13 8.73 -2.18
C ASP A 149 -12.49 7.80 -1.02
N ILE A 150 -12.09 6.54 -1.13
CA ILE A 150 -12.34 5.46 -0.17
C ILE A 150 -10.99 4.94 0.32
N LEU A 151 -10.84 4.74 1.62
CA LEU A 151 -9.68 4.08 2.20
C LEU A 151 -10.07 2.68 2.71
N CYS A 152 -9.53 1.64 2.11
CA CYS A 152 -9.64 0.29 2.66
C CYS A 152 -8.52 0.06 3.69
N VAL A 153 -8.91 -0.28 4.93
CA VAL A 153 -8.04 -0.67 6.03
C VAL A 153 -8.21 -2.17 6.24
N ARG A 154 -7.24 -2.94 5.76
CA ARG A 154 -7.24 -4.41 5.74
C ARG A 154 -6.32 -4.95 6.82
N GLU A 155 -6.80 -5.88 7.63
CA GLU A 155 -5.95 -6.68 8.51
C GLU A 155 -5.14 -7.68 7.66
N LEU A 156 -3.82 -7.82 7.90
CA LEU A 156 -2.92 -8.60 7.04
C LEU A 156 -2.37 -9.88 7.64
N THR A 157 -2.45 -10.08 8.95
CA THR A 157 -1.67 -11.12 9.64
C THR A 157 -2.51 -12.22 10.27
N GLY A 158 -3.84 -12.05 10.26
CA GLY A 158 -4.80 -13.02 10.77
C GLY A 158 -5.72 -13.60 9.68
N GLY A 159 -6.83 -14.16 10.12
CA GLY A 159 -7.88 -14.69 9.27
C GLY A 159 -7.55 -16.03 8.61
N ILE A 160 -8.21 -16.29 7.49
CA ILE A 160 -8.14 -17.58 6.80
C ILE A 160 -6.79 -17.83 6.13
N TYR A 161 -6.05 -16.77 5.78
CA TYR A 161 -4.73 -16.92 5.13
C TYR A 161 -3.65 -17.46 6.06
N PHE A 162 -3.80 -17.25 7.37
CA PHE A 162 -2.81 -17.62 8.39
C PHE A 162 -3.34 -18.60 9.44
N GLY A 163 -4.65 -18.82 9.48
CA GLY A 163 -5.28 -19.70 10.46
C GLY A 163 -4.84 -21.17 10.31
N THR A 164 -4.84 -21.88 11.41
CA THR A 164 -4.57 -23.32 11.49
C THR A 164 -5.67 -23.99 12.30
N PRO A 165 -5.99 -25.28 12.02
CA PRO A 165 -5.39 -26.16 11.02
C PRO A 165 -5.82 -25.79 9.58
N LYS A 166 -4.97 -26.09 8.60
CA LYS A 166 -5.28 -26.05 7.17
C LYS A 166 -4.57 -27.16 6.44
N GLY A 167 -5.17 -27.69 5.38
CA GLY A 167 -4.55 -28.77 4.63
C GLY A 167 -5.51 -29.56 3.77
N ARG A 168 -5.02 -30.70 3.30
CA ARG A 168 -5.78 -31.73 2.57
C ARG A 168 -5.63 -33.05 3.28
N GLU A 169 -6.68 -33.82 3.34
CA GLU A 169 -6.68 -35.15 3.92
C GLU A 169 -7.66 -36.07 3.17
N GLY A 170 -7.49 -37.40 3.35
CA GLY A 170 -8.25 -38.40 2.62
C GLY A 170 -7.62 -38.73 1.25
N SER A 171 -8.32 -39.55 0.47
CA SER A 171 -7.92 -39.93 -0.90
C SER A 171 -9.16 -40.30 -1.73
N GLY A 172 -9.04 -40.16 -3.07
CA GLY A 172 -10.12 -40.48 -3.98
C GLY A 172 -11.38 -39.66 -3.70
N GLY A 173 -12.54 -40.31 -3.60
CA GLY A 173 -13.82 -39.62 -3.38
C GLY A 173 -14.03 -39.06 -1.96
N GLU A 174 -13.15 -39.36 -1.02
CA GLU A 174 -13.17 -38.87 0.37
C GLU A 174 -12.13 -37.77 0.62
N GLU A 175 -11.44 -37.32 -0.40
CA GLU A 175 -10.45 -36.24 -0.29
C GLU A 175 -11.17 -34.93 0.08
N ARG A 176 -10.65 -34.24 1.11
CA ARG A 176 -11.14 -32.92 1.53
C ARG A 176 -10.00 -31.95 1.79
N ALA A 177 -10.23 -30.69 1.51
CA ALA A 177 -9.33 -29.59 1.83
C ALA A 177 -10.07 -28.60 2.76
N PHE A 178 -9.31 -27.99 3.68
CA PHE A 178 -9.85 -27.05 4.65
C PHE A 178 -8.86 -25.96 5.01
N ASP A 179 -9.39 -24.78 5.28
CA ASP A 179 -8.71 -23.62 5.83
C ASP A 179 -9.49 -23.08 7.02
N THR A 180 -8.81 -22.54 8.02
CA THR A 180 -9.44 -22.05 9.25
C THR A 180 -9.37 -20.52 9.32
N MET A 181 -10.51 -19.87 9.50
CA MET A 181 -10.58 -18.43 9.75
C MET A 181 -10.53 -18.17 11.26
N ILE A 182 -9.42 -17.59 11.73
CA ILE A 182 -9.21 -17.24 13.14
C ILE A 182 -8.86 -15.77 13.27
N TYR A 183 -9.50 -15.10 14.23
CA TYR A 183 -9.13 -13.77 14.72
C TYR A 183 -9.14 -13.76 16.23
N THR A 184 -8.09 -13.17 16.83
CA THR A 184 -8.05 -12.84 18.25
C THR A 184 -8.63 -11.45 18.50
N ARG A 185 -9.05 -11.18 19.76
CA ARG A 185 -9.48 -9.81 20.15
C ARG A 185 -8.40 -8.78 19.87
N HIS A 186 -7.16 -9.08 20.19
CA HIS A 186 -6.03 -8.17 20.00
C HIS A 186 -5.85 -7.77 18.52
N GLU A 187 -5.90 -8.74 17.61
CA GLU A 187 -5.78 -8.47 16.17
C GLU A 187 -6.91 -7.55 15.67
N ILE A 188 -8.14 -7.78 16.13
CA ILE A 188 -9.28 -6.95 15.75
C ILE A 188 -9.18 -5.54 16.38
N GLU A 189 -8.77 -5.44 17.65
CA GLU A 189 -8.64 -4.15 18.34
C GLU A 189 -7.60 -3.25 17.68
N ARG A 190 -6.40 -3.77 17.38
CA ARG A 190 -5.34 -2.96 16.78
C ARG A 190 -5.72 -2.44 15.40
N ILE A 191 -6.33 -3.27 14.55
CA ILE A 191 -6.73 -2.81 13.21
C ILE A 191 -7.94 -1.87 13.26
N ALA A 192 -8.89 -2.07 14.20
CA ALA A 192 -10.00 -1.16 14.41
C ALA A 192 -9.51 0.23 14.79
N ARG A 193 -8.56 0.35 15.75
CA ARG A 193 -7.98 1.64 16.14
C ARG A 193 -7.34 2.36 14.95
N MET A 194 -6.57 1.66 14.13
CA MET A 194 -5.98 2.22 12.91
C MET A 194 -7.04 2.78 11.95
N ALA A 195 -8.17 2.07 11.78
CA ALA A 195 -9.25 2.53 10.93
C ALA A 195 -9.97 3.76 11.49
N PHE A 196 -10.24 3.80 12.80
CA PHE A 196 -10.86 4.97 13.44
C PHE A 196 -9.94 6.19 13.44
N ASP A 197 -8.64 6.01 13.71
CA ASP A 197 -7.66 7.10 13.65
C ASP A 197 -7.52 7.65 12.23
N ALA A 198 -7.51 6.79 11.21
CA ALA A 198 -7.54 7.20 9.82
C ALA A 198 -8.83 7.99 9.49
N ALA A 199 -10.00 7.53 9.95
CA ALA A 199 -11.28 8.20 9.71
C ALA A 199 -11.33 9.61 10.33
N ARG A 200 -10.67 9.85 11.48
CA ARG A 200 -10.58 11.20 12.09
C ARG A 200 -9.97 12.25 11.17
N LEU A 201 -9.04 11.83 10.33
CA LEU A 201 -8.34 12.68 9.36
C LEU A 201 -9.09 12.82 8.03
N ARG A 202 -10.25 12.15 7.91
CA ARG A 202 -11.08 12.08 6.70
C ARG A 202 -12.52 12.56 7.00
N LYS A 203 -13.53 11.87 6.44
CA LYS A 203 -14.96 12.24 6.58
C LYS A 203 -15.61 11.74 7.89
N LYS A 204 -14.82 11.18 8.81
CA LYS A 204 -15.24 10.68 10.13
C LYS A 204 -16.28 9.56 10.05
N LYS A 205 -16.11 8.64 9.11
CA LYS A 205 -17.01 7.49 8.93
C LYS A 205 -16.22 6.21 8.74
N VAL A 206 -16.56 5.17 9.50
CA VAL A 206 -16.04 3.81 9.37
C VAL A 206 -17.19 2.87 9.02
N THR A 207 -17.02 2.10 7.94
CA THR A 207 -17.90 0.98 7.62
C THR A 207 -17.13 -0.32 7.85
N SER A 208 -17.47 -1.04 8.93
CA SER A 208 -16.88 -2.34 9.25
C SER A 208 -17.53 -3.43 8.42
N ILE A 209 -16.70 -4.13 7.64
CA ILE A 209 -17.13 -5.17 6.72
C ILE A 209 -16.95 -6.54 7.38
N ASP A 210 -18.03 -7.32 7.43
CA ASP A 210 -18.04 -8.64 8.05
C ASP A 210 -19.01 -9.62 7.38
N LYS A 211 -19.14 -10.83 7.93
CA LYS A 211 -20.16 -11.83 7.61
C LYS A 211 -20.71 -12.44 8.90
N ALA A 212 -21.04 -11.59 9.87
CA ALA A 212 -21.44 -11.98 11.21
C ALA A 212 -22.74 -12.79 11.27
N ASN A 213 -23.56 -12.73 10.21
CA ASN A 213 -24.75 -13.56 10.10
C ASN A 213 -24.47 -15.05 9.87
N VAL A 214 -23.22 -15.43 9.52
CA VAL A 214 -22.84 -16.81 9.19
C VAL A 214 -21.58 -17.26 9.94
N LEU A 215 -20.57 -16.39 10.09
CA LEU A 215 -19.25 -16.74 10.59
C LEU A 215 -19.05 -16.30 12.04
N THR A 216 -18.76 -17.26 12.93
CA THR A 216 -18.52 -16.99 14.37
C THR A 216 -17.34 -16.04 14.59
N SER A 217 -16.25 -16.18 13.80
CA SER A 217 -15.11 -15.26 13.85
C SER A 217 -15.50 -13.81 13.53
N MET A 218 -16.48 -13.62 12.64
CA MET A 218 -16.99 -12.30 12.27
C MET A 218 -18.01 -11.76 13.29
N VAL A 219 -18.67 -12.63 14.08
CA VAL A 219 -19.43 -12.17 15.26
C VAL A 219 -18.49 -11.52 16.26
N LEU A 220 -17.36 -12.18 16.59
CA LEU A 220 -16.31 -11.59 17.45
C LEU A 220 -15.77 -10.28 16.86
N TRP A 221 -15.53 -10.25 15.55
CA TRP A 221 -15.10 -9.03 14.83
C TRP A 221 -16.04 -7.87 15.10
N ARG A 222 -17.34 -8.05 14.84
CA ARG A 222 -18.37 -7.02 15.01
C ARG A 222 -18.48 -6.55 16.47
N GLU A 223 -18.44 -7.48 17.44
CA GLU A 223 -18.47 -7.16 18.87
C GLU A 223 -17.28 -6.27 19.27
N VAL A 224 -16.06 -6.64 18.86
CA VAL A 224 -14.85 -5.89 19.21
C VAL A 224 -14.85 -4.51 18.54
N VAL A 225 -15.15 -4.43 17.24
CA VAL A 225 -15.23 -3.16 16.51
C VAL A 225 -16.28 -2.23 17.12
N SER A 226 -17.47 -2.79 17.48
CA SER A 226 -18.52 -2.00 18.13
C SER A 226 -18.11 -1.48 19.50
N ARG A 227 -17.31 -2.26 20.27
CA ARG A 227 -16.77 -1.83 21.55
C ARG A 227 -15.76 -0.69 21.37
N ILE A 228 -14.79 -0.84 20.44
CA ILE A 228 -13.81 0.20 20.12
C ILE A 228 -14.50 1.46 19.61
N GLY A 229 -15.50 1.33 18.74
CA GLY A 229 -16.27 2.47 18.21
C GLY A 229 -16.88 3.38 19.29
N LYS A 230 -17.21 2.83 20.47
CA LYS A 230 -17.69 3.66 21.61
C LYS A 230 -16.61 4.59 22.18
N GLU A 231 -15.33 4.27 21.98
CA GLU A 231 -14.20 5.11 22.39
C GLU A 231 -13.97 6.27 21.39
N TYR A 232 -14.61 6.21 20.21
CA TYR A 232 -14.49 7.17 19.11
C TYR A 232 -15.84 7.82 18.80
N ALA A 233 -16.43 8.47 19.79
CA ALA A 233 -17.78 9.05 19.72
C ALA A 233 -17.95 10.13 18.62
N ASP A 234 -16.85 10.66 18.09
CA ASP A 234 -16.79 11.62 17.00
C ASP A 234 -16.80 10.96 15.59
N ILE A 235 -16.81 9.62 15.52
CA ILE A 235 -16.78 8.85 14.27
C ILE A 235 -18.08 8.06 14.11
N GLU A 236 -18.71 8.17 12.95
CA GLU A 236 -19.84 7.34 12.57
C GLU A 236 -19.38 5.91 12.28
N LEU A 237 -19.92 4.92 13.00
CA LEU A 237 -19.66 3.50 12.77
C LEU A 237 -20.89 2.82 12.18
N ASN A 238 -20.69 2.21 11.01
CA ASN A 238 -21.67 1.31 10.38
C ASN A 238 -21.08 -0.09 10.23
N HIS A 239 -21.94 -1.11 10.25
CA HIS A 239 -21.58 -2.49 9.92
C HIS A 239 -22.29 -2.91 8.64
N MET A 240 -21.56 -3.55 7.73
CA MET A 240 -22.14 -4.05 6.49
C MET A 240 -21.61 -5.45 6.18
N TYR A 241 -22.49 -6.36 5.74
CA TYR A 241 -22.06 -7.67 5.25
C TYR A 241 -21.29 -7.50 3.94
N ILE A 242 -20.24 -8.30 3.76
CA ILE A 242 -19.35 -8.21 2.60
C ILE A 242 -20.10 -8.29 1.25
N ASP A 243 -21.07 -9.18 1.13
CA ASP A 243 -21.90 -9.33 -0.08
C ASP A 243 -22.74 -8.08 -0.39
N ASN A 244 -23.25 -7.41 0.65
CA ASN A 244 -23.93 -6.13 0.46
C ASN A 244 -22.93 -4.99 0.15
N ALA A 245 -21.76 -5.01 0.78
CA ALA A 245 -20.75 -3.98 0.57
C ALA A 245 -20.27 -3.92 -0.89
N THR A 246 -20.01 -5.07 -1.52
CA THR A 246 -19.64 -5.15 -2.95
C THR A 246 -20.74 -4.58 -3.85
N MET A 247 -22.02 -4.91 -3.58
CA MET A 247 -23.14 -4.32 -4.32
C MET A 247 -23.24 -2.79 -4.12
N GLN A 248 -23.04 -2.31 -2.89
CA GLN A 248 -23.14 -0.90 -2.57
C GLN A 248 -22.00 -0.06 -3.14
N LEU A 249 -20.78 -0.63 -3.26
CA LEU A 249 -19.65 0.02 -3.92
C LEU A 249 -19.95 0.36 -5.38
N VAL A 250 -20.58 -0.58 -6.10
CA VAL A 250 -20.98 -0.37 -7.51
C VAL A 250 -22.18 0.59 -7.60
N LYS A 251 -23.12 0.55 -6.62
CA LYS A 251 -24.34 1.33 -6.65
C LYS A 251 -24.16 2.79 -6.23
N ASP A 252 -23.38 3.02 -5.16
CA ASP A 252 -23.13 4.33 -4.56
C ASP A 252 -21.82 4.31 -3.76
N PRO A 253 -20.65 4.49 -4.41
CA PRO A 253 -19.36 4.51 -3.72
C PRO A 253 -19.21 5.71 -2.79
N HIS A 254 -19.97 6.78 -2.99
CA HIS A 254 -19.87 8.01 -2.20
C HIS A 254 -20.32 7.84 -0.74
N GLN A 255 -21.10 6.81 -0.44
CA GLN A 255 -21.53 6.50 0.93
C GLN A 255 -20.38 6.07 1.83
N PHE A 256 -19.24 5.67 1.26
CA PHE A 256 -18.09 5.15 1.99
C PHE A 256 -17.01 6.21 2.22
N ASP A 257 -16.26 6.04 3.32
CA ASP A 257 -15.04 6.79 3.64
C ASP A 257 -13.92 5.82 4.00
N VAL A 258 -14.00 5.17 5.17
CA VAL A 258 -13.06 4.14 5.59
C VAL A 258 -13.78 2.80 5.64
N LEU A 259 -13.27 1.80 4.91
CA LEU A 259 -13.70 0.41 4.98
C LEU A 259 -12.76 -0.35 5.90
N LEU A 260 -13.25 -0.87 7.01
CA LEU A 260 -12.48 -1.71 7.94
C LEU A 260 -12.77 -3.18 7.67
N CYS A 261 -11.77 -3.94 7.27
CA CYS A 261 -11.94 -5.31 6.76
C CYS A 261 -10.96 -6.29 7.39
N GLY A 262 -11.43 -7.53 7.62
CA GLY A 262 -10.55 -8.67 7.82
C GLY A 262 -9.76 -9.02 6.55
N ASN A 263 -8.78 -9.90 6.67
CA ASN A 263 -7.77 -10.16 5.64
C ASN A 263 -8.36 -10.51 4.27
N MET A 264 -9.11 -11.60 4.16
CA MET A 264 -9.68 -12.05 2.88
C MET A 264 -10.71 -11.07 2.32
N PHE A 265 -11.60 -10.53 3.16
CA PHE A 265 -12.61 -9.58 2.70
C PHE A 265 -11.98 -8.25 2.28
N GLY A 266 -10.94 -7.82 2.98
CA GLY A 266 -10.17 -6.63 2.63
C GLY A 266 -9.42 -6.78 1.31
N ASP A 267 -8.91 -7.97 1.00
CA ASP A 267 -8.30 -8.28 -0.28
C ASP A 267 -9.28 -8.10 -1.44
N ILE A 268 -10.41 -8.80 -1.35
CA ILE A 268 -11.43 -8.80 -2.41
C ILE A 268 -12.02 -7.39 -2.61
N ILE A 269 -12.41 -6.72 -1.53
CA ILE A 269 -13.10 -5.42 -1.63
C ILE A 269 -12.15 -4.29 -2.06
N SER A 270 -10.86 -4.38 -1.71
CA SER A 270 -9.89 -3.38 -2.15
C SER A 270 -9.56 -3.52 -3.63
N ASP A 271 -9.55 -4.74 -4.17
CA ASP A 271 -9.35 -4.96 -5.59
C ASP A 271 -10.59 -4.52 -6.40
N GLU A 272 -11.79 -4.71 -5.87
CA GLU A 272 -13.00 -4.11 -6.42
C GLU A 272 -12.90 -2.59 -6.44
N CYS A 273 -12.55 -1.96 -5.30
CA CYS A 273 -12.32 -0.52 -5.23
C CYS A 273 -11.30 -0.02 -6.26
N ALA A 274 -10.22 -0.81 -6.49
CA ALA A 274 -9.22 -0.52 -7.51
C ALA A 274 -9.84 -0.42 -8.90
N MET A 275 -10.63 -1.42 -9.28
CA MET A 275 -11.28 -1.43 -10.59
C MET A 275 -12.28 -0.27 -10.76
N LEU A 276 -12.95 0.14 -9.67
CA LEU A 276 -13.83 1.31 -9.72
C LEU A 276 -13.09 2.62 -10.02
N THR A 277 -11.79 2.70 -9.75
CA THR A 277 -10.96 3.87 -10.12
C THR A 277 -10.55 3.91 -11.59
N GLY A 278 -10.72 2.82 -12.31
CA GLY A 278 -10.41 2.70 -13.74
C GLY A 278 -9.04 2.09 -14.05
N SER A 279 -8.11 2.03 -13.10
CA SER A 279 -6.82 1.35 -13.30
C SER A 279 -6.17 0.93 -11.98
N MET A 280 -5.61 -0.28 -11.97
CA MET A 280 -4.74 -0.75 -10.88
C MET A 280 -3.43 0.05 -10.77
N GLY A 281 -3.00 0.69 -11.84
CA GLY A 281 -1.83 1.58 -11.87
C GLY A 281 -1.97 2.86 -11.03
N LEU A 282 -3.16 3.12 -10.47
CA LEU A 282 -3.43 4.23 -9.55
C LEU A 282 -3.45 3.81 -8.07
N LEU A 283 -3.36 2.51 -7.79
CA LEU A 283 -3.57 1.96 -6.45
C LEU A 283 -2.28 1.84 -5.66
N ALA A 284 -2.00 2.85 -4.84
CA ALA A 284 -0.95 2.80 -3.83
C ALA A 284 -1.34 1.91 -2.65
N SER A 285 -0.36 1.41 -1.92
CA SER A 285 -0.58 0.61 -0.72
C SER A 285 0.53 0.83 0.32
N ALA A 286 0.16 0.77 1.59
CA ALA A 286 1.06 0.77 2.72
C ALA A 286 0.74 -0.38 3.65
N SER A 287 1.74 -1.14 4.06
CA SER A 287 1.63 -2.17 5.10
C SER A 287 2.41 -1.70 6.32
N LEU A 288 1.74 -1.49 7.45
CA LEU A 288 2.29 -0.85 8.65
C LEU A 288 2.29 -1.79 9.85
N ASN A 289 3.25 -1.60 10.75
CA ASN A 289 3.25 -2.21 12.08
C ASN A 289 2.90 -1.19 13.18
N GLU A 290 2.90 -1.63 14.44
CA GLU A 290 2.56 -0.79 15.60
C GLU A 290 3.57 0.33 15.87
N THR A 291 4.82 0.20 15.41
CA THR A 291 5.87 1.21 15.62
C THR A 291 5.93 2.26 14.50
N GLY A 292 5.09 2.13 13.46
CA GLY A 292 5.09 3.01 12.30
C GLY A 292 6.10 2.60 11.21
N PHE A 293 6.84 1.48 11.38
CA PHE A 293 7.61 0.90 10.28
C PHE A 293 6.66 0.39 9.19
N GLY A 294 7.01 0.64 7.92
CA GLY A 294 6.14 0.27 6.81
C GLY A 294 6.85 -0.28 5.59
N LEU A 295 6.12 -1.12 4.85
CA LEU A 295 6.42 -1.56 3.49
C LEU A 295 5.37 -0.94 2.57
N TYR A 296 5.85 -0.27 1.51
CA TYR A 296 5.06 0.52 0.59
C TYR A 296 5.21 -0.02 -0.82
N GLU A 297 4.10 -0.40 -1.44
CA GLU A 297 4.08 -1.08 -2.74
C GLU A 297 2.82 -0.72 -3.53
N PRO A 298 2.84 -0.73 -4.88
CA PRO A 298 1.61 -0.67 -5.64
C PRO A 298 0.79 -1.95 -5.41
N ALA A 299 -0.54 -1.84 -5.41
CA ALA A 299 -1.41 -3.01 -5.21
C ALA A 299 -1.49 -3.91 -6.47
N GLY A 300 -1.00 -3.42 -7.61
CA GLY A 300 -0.93 -4.18 -8.85
C GLY A 300 0.19 -5.23 -8.84
N GLY A 301 0.08 -6.23 -9.71
CA GLY A 301 1.10 -7.27 -9.91
C GLY A 301 2.28 -6.81 -10.75
N SER A 302 3.14 -7.75 -11.12
CA SER A 302 4.36 -7.52 -11.91
C SER A 302 4.12 -7.24 -13.40
N ALA A 303 2.90 -7.45 -13.92
CA ALA A 303 2.48 -7.21 -15.29
C ALA A 303 3.54 -7.60 -16.35
N PRO A 304 3.94 -8.88 -16.39
CA PRO A 304 5.09 -9.35 -17.21
C PRO A 304 4.88 -9.14 -18.71
N ASP A 305 3.64 -9.02 -19.14
CA ASP A 305 3.26 -8.78 -20.54
C ASP A 305 3.64 -7.39 -21.05
N ILE A 306 3.74 -6.40 -20.16
CA ILE A 306 4.12 -5.02 -20.50
C ILE A 306 5.50 -4.60 -19.95
N ALA A 307 6.17 -5.47 -19.19
CA ALA A 307 7.47 -5.20 -18.61
C ALA A 307 8.53 -4.82 -19.67
N GLY A 308 9.27 -3.74 -19.41
CA GLY A 308 10.32 -3.23 -20.29
C GLY A 308 9.80 -2.51 -21.55
N LYS A 309 8.49 -2.32 -21.69
CA LYS A 309 7.91 -1.58 -22.83
C LYS A 309 7.80 -0.07 -22.58
N GLY A 310 8.08 0.41 -21.38
CA GLY A 310 8.03 1.82 -21.02
C GLY A 310 6.61 2.41 -21.04
N ILE A 311 5.59 1.56 -20.86
CA ILE A 311 4.16 1.95 -20.90
C ILE A 311 3.44 1.72 -19.56
N ALA A 312 4.11 1.12 -18.58
CA ALA A 312 3.56 0.89 -17.25
C ALA A 312 3.27 2.23 -16.55
N ASN A 313 2.14 2.28 -15.84
CA ASN A 313 1.76 3.47 -15.07
C ASN A 313 2.56 3.51 -13.75
N PRO A 314 3.43 4.51 -13.50
CA PRO A 314 4.24 4.58 -12.29
C PRO A 314 3.51 5.26 -11.12
N ILE A 315 2.28 5.78 -11.31
CA ILE A 315 1.60 6.63 -10.33
C ILE A 315 1.36 5.89 -9.02
N ALA A 316 0.96 4.61 -9.06
CA ALA A 316 0.75 3.83 -7.84
C ALA A 316 2.02 3.69 -7.01
N GLN A 317 3.18 3.46 -7.64
CA GLN A 317 4.48 3.40 -6.97
C GLN A 317 4.88 4.76 -6.39
N ILE A 318 4.67 5.84 -7.14
CA ILE A 318 4.92 7.23 -6.72
C ILE A 318 4.03 7.61 -5.53
N LEU A 319 2.74 7.25 -5.57
CA LEU A 319 1.82 7.49 -4.45
C LEU A 319 2.14 6.60 -3.23
N SER A 320 2.66 5.38 -3.44
CA SER A 320 3.19 4.55 -2.35
C SER A 320 4.40 5.21 -1.68
N ALA A 321 5.27 5.85 -2.45
CA ALA A 321 6.36 6.67 -1.90
C ALA A 321 5.84 7.91 -1.14
N ALA A 322 4.74 8.53 -1.57
CA ALA A 322 4.08 9.60 -0.81
C ALA A 322 3.54 9.08 0.53
N MET A 323 2.92 7.88 0.55
CA MET A 323 2.47 7.24 1.79
C MET A 323 3.64 6.93 2.73
N LEU A 324 4.81 6.51 2.22
CA LEU A 324 6.03 6.30 3.01
C LEU A 324 6.45 7.59 3.72
N LEU A 325 6.48 8.71 2.99
CA LEU A 325 6.81 10.02 3.58
C LEU A 325 5.80 10.42 4.66
N ARG A 326 4.51 10.14 4.47
CA ARG A 326 3.44 10.50 5.41
C ARG A 326 3.45 9.64 6.66
N TYR A 327 3.38 8.31 6.50
CA TYR A 327 3.11 7.40 7.61
C TYR A 327 4.35 6.99 8.40
N THR A 328 5.48 6.71 7.75
CA THR A 328 6.72 6.32 8.45
C THR A 328 7.63 7.51 8.74
N LEU A 329 7.82 8.40 7.78
CA LEU A 329 8.78 9.51 7.95
C LEU A 329 8.14 10.79 8.52
N HIS A 330 6.82 10.86 8.62
CA HIS A 330 6.05 12.00 9.17
C HIS A 330 6.30 13.33 8.45
N HIS A 331 6.53 13.28 7.12
CA HIS A 331 6.73 14.43 6.25
C HIS A 331 5.47 14.74 5.43
N GLU A 332 4.40 15.18 6.09
CA GLU A 332 3.10 15.44 5.46
C GLU A 332 3.17 16.44 4.29
N VAL A 333 3.92 17.52 4.45
CA VAL A 333 4.03 18.57 3.40
C VAL A 333 4.68 18.00 2.12
N ALA A 334 5.68 17.14 2.27
CA ALA A 334 6.36 16.50 1.15
C ALA A 334 5.45 15.45 0.48
N ALA A 335 4.74 14.64 1.26
CA ALA A 335 3.75 13.69 0.74
C ALA A 335 2.64 14.39 -0.06
N ALA A 336 2.05 15.43 0.50
CA ALA A 336 1.03 16.22 -0.16
C ALA A 336 1.55 16.94 -1.43
N ALA A 337 2.84 17.27 -1.49
CA ALA A 337 3.44 17.84 -2.70
C ALA A 337 3.47 16.83 -3.85
N ILE A 338 3.80 15.56 -3.57
CA ILE A 338 3.72 14.47 -4.56
C ILE A 338 2.28 14.30 -5.06
N GLU A 339 1.32 14.21 -4.15
CA GLU A 339 -0.09 14.01 -4.51
C GLU A 339 -0.64 15.15 -5.37
N ARG A 340 -0.28 16.42 -5.04
CA ARG A 340 -0.64 17.58 -5.87
C ARG A 340 0.04 17.55 -7.24
N ALA A 341 1.30 17.13 -7.31
CA ALA A 341 2.02 17.01 -8.58
C ALA A 341 1.38 15.94 -9.49
N VAL A 342 1.03 14.78 -8.95
CA VAL A 342 0.29 13.73 -9.67
C VAL A 342 -1.05 14.28 -10.19
N ALA A 343 -1.86 14.88 -9.32
CA ALA A 343 -3.13 15.49 -9.73
C ALA A 343 -2.92 16.55 -10.80
N GLY A 344 -1.88 17.36 -10.68
CA GLY A 344 -1.55 18.41 -11.64
C GLY A 344 -1.15 17.87 -13.01
N VAL A 345 -0.41 16.77 -13.10
CA VAL A 345 -0.06 16.11 -14.37
C VAL A 345 -1.32 15.54 -15.03
N LEU A 346 -2.13 14.81 -14.27
CA LEU A 346 -3.39 14.27 -14.77
C LEU A 346 -4.35 15.38 -15.26
N ASN A 347 -4.42 16.51 -14.54
CA ASN A 347 -5.24 17.65 -14.91
C ASN A 347 -4.71 18.39 -16.17
N SER A 348 -3.41 18.28 -16.49
CA SER A 348 -2.87 18.81 -17.76
C SER A 348 -3.16 17.92 -18.96
N GLY A 349 -3.74 16.73 -18.76
CA GLY A 349 -4.15 15.80 -19.80
C GLY A 349 -3.08 14.79 -20.18
N SER A 350 -1.97 14.68 -19.45
CA SER A 350 -0.96 13.62 -19.64
C SER A 350 -1.40 12.33 -18.97
N HIS A 351 -1.50 11.25 -19.72
CA HIS A 351 -1.98 9.93 -19.27
C HIS A 351 -1.11 8.80 -19.77
N THR A 352 -0.90 7.78 -18.96
CA THR A 352 -0.37 6.49 -19.44
C THR A 352 -1.45 5.70 -20.19
N PRO A 353 -1.08 4.69 -21.02
CA PRO A 353 -2.04 3.97 -21.88
C PRO A 353 -3.25 3.38 -21.13
N ASP A 354 -3.07 2.93 -19.89
CA ASP A 354 -4.11 2.30 -19.05
C ASP A 354 -5.21 3.27 -18.59
N ILE A 355 -4.90 4.56 -18.51
CA ILE A 355 -5.81 5.63 -18.09
C ILE A 355 -6.03 6.67 -19.20
N ALA A 356 -5.74 6.32 -20.46
CA ALA A 356 -5.88 7.19 -21.60
C ALA A 356 -7.33 7.67 -21.78
N THR A 357 -7.49 8.95 -22.04
CA THR A 357 -8.78 9.57 -22.37
C THR A 357 -8.82 10.03 -23.83
N ALA A 358 -10.00 10.25 -24.38
CA ALA A 358 -10.18 10.66 -25.77
C ALA A 358 -9.47 11.98 -26.15
N THR A 359 -9.25 12.85 -25.17
CA THR A 359 -8.68 14.20 -25.35
C THR A 359 -7.29 14.38 -24.73
N GLY A 360 -6.77 13.33 -24.03
CA GLY A 360 -5.48 13.38 -23.35
C GLY A 360 -4.30 13.04 -24.28
N THR A 361 -3.12 13.39 -23.84
CA THR A 361 -1.86 12.98 -24.45
C THR A 361 -1.38 11.71 -23.78
N VAL A 362 -1.14 10.65 -24.56
CA VAL A 362 -0.60 9.39 -24.03
C VAL A 362 0.91 9.51 -23.95
N ILE A 363 1.45 9.31 -22.74
CA ILE A 363 2.88 9.38 -22.44
C ILE A 363 3.37 8.04 -21.82
N GLY A 364 4.69 7.83 -21.87
CA GLY A 364 5.30 6.64 -21.31
C GLY A 364 5.60 6.74 -19.81
N THR A 365 6.06 5.62 -19.23
CA THR A 365 6.44 5.48 -17.81
C THR A 365 7.42 6.57 -17.37
N ALA A 366 8.52 6.71 -18.10
CA ALA A 366 9.60 7.65 -17.76
C ALA A 366 9.18 9.12 -17.90
N GLU A 367 8.34 9.44 -18.88
CA GLU A 367 7.83 10.78 -19.11
C GLU A 367 6.85 11.18 -18.00
N MET A 368 5.95 10.27 -17.60
CA MET A 368 5.04 10.48 -16.48
C MET A 368 5.79 10.81 -15.18
N GLY A 369 6.81 10.01 -14.83
CA GLY A 369 7.62 10.28 -13.64
C GLY A 369 8.39 11.60 -13.71
N SER A 370 8.89 11.96 -14.89
CA SER A 370 9.60 13.23 -15.12
C SER A 370 8.68 14.43 -14.98
N GLU A 371 7.47 14.42 -15.59
CA GLU A 371 6.50 15.51 -15.45
C GLU A 371 6.06 15.71 -13.99
N ILE A 372 5.90 14.61 -13.22
CA ILE A 372 5.58 14.70 -11.78
C ILE A 372 6.74 15.31 -11.01
N ALA A 373 7.98 14.88 -11.25
CA ALA A 373 9.16 15.42 -10.59
C ALA A 373 9.37 16.90 -10.88
N ASP A 374 9.21 17.33 -12.13
CA ASP A 374 9.34 18.72 -12.57
C ASP A 374 8.32 19.62 -11.90
N ARG A 375 7.04 19.16 -11.77
CA ARG A 375 6.01 19.91 -11.04
C ARG A 375 6.33 20.07 -9.55
N ILE A 376 6.96 19.08 -8.94
CA ILE A 376 7.40 19.20 -7.54
C ILE A 376 8.45 20.29 -7.43
N VAL A 377 9.42 20.34 -8.33
CA VAL A 377 10.48 21.36 -8.31
C VAL A 377 9.92 22.76 -8.55
N ALA A 378 8.97 22.89 -9.48
CA ALA A 378 8.39 24.16 -9.90
C ALA A 378 7.38 24.76 -8.88
N SER A 379 6.75 23.94 -8.04
CA SER A 379 5.74 24.35 -7.04
C SER A 379 6.38 24.82 -5.75
#